data_c6ea12101f6ad28adf386c6ec6e330db
#
_entry.id   c6ea12101f6ad28adf386c6ec6e330db
#
_cell.length_a   1.000
_cell.length_b   1.000
_cell.length_c   1.000
_cell.angle_alpha   90.00
_cell.angle_beta   90.00
_cell.angle_gamma   90.00
#
_symmetry.space_group_name_H-M   'P 1'
#
loop_
_entity.id
_entity.type
_entity.pdbx_description
1 polymer ?
#
loop_
_entity_poly.entity_id
_entity_poly.type
_entity_poly.pdbx_seq_one_letter_code
_entity_poly.pdbx_strand_id
1 'polypeptide(L)'
;PEVAPVFEEYVERNGLAGRLGFSAGSFFTDDLPRADVVTMGHILHDWDLDQKRMLIGKAYDALPEGGAFIVVENLIDDARRENVFGLLMSLNMLIEFGDAFDYTGADFRGWCEEVGFAEVEIIPLAGPASAAIARK
;
A
#
# COMPACT_ATOMS: atom_id res chain seq x y z
N PRO A 1 -5.78 -13.65 -12.86
CA PRO A 1 -6.14 -14.05 -14.23
C PRO A 1 -7.51 -13.53 -14.66
N GLU A 2 -8.50 -13.57 -13.78
CA GLU A 2 -9.90 -13.21 -14.07
C GLU A 2 -10.11 -11.71 -14.33
N VAL A 3 -9.23 -10.86 -13.80
CA VAL A 3 -9.27 -9.40 -13.98
C VAL A 3 -8.67 -8.96 -15.32
N ALA A 4 -7.82 -9.79 -15.94
CA ALA A 4 -7.10 -9.43 -17.17
C ALA A 4 -8.03 -8.94 -18.31
N PRO A 5 -9.15 -9.63 -18.64
CA PRO A 5 -10.05 -9.15 -19.71
C PRO A 5 -10.68 -7.78 -19.41
N VAL A 6 -11.01 -7.51 -18.14
CA VAL A 6 -11.58 -6.23 -17.70
C VAL A 6 -10.54 -5.12 -17.83
N PHE A 7 -9.28 -5.43 -17.46
CA PHE A 7 -8.16 -4.50 -17.63
C PHE A 7 -7.91 -4.17 -19.11
N GLU A 8 -7.90 -5.19 -20.00
CA GLU A 8 -7.69 -5.00 -21.44
C GLU A 8 -8.78 -4.11 -22.07
N GLU A 9 -10.04 -4.37 -21.74
CA GLU A 9 -11.16 -3.53 -22.18
C GLU A 9 -11.02 -2.08 -21.70
N TYR A 10 -10.64 -1.88 -20.43
CA TYR A 10 -10.42 -0.55 -19.87
C TYR A 10 -9.30 0.20 -20.57
N VAL A 11 -8.17 -0.46 -20.81
CA VAL A 11 -6.99 0.11 -21.48
C VAL A 11 -7.32 0.51 -22.91
N GLU A 12 -8.02 -0.35 -23.66
CA GLU A 12 -8.43 -0.08 -25.03
C GLU A 12 -9.41 1.10 -25.10
N ARG A 13 -10.48 1.06 -24.29
CA ARG A 13 -11.50 2.12 -24.26
C ARG A 13 -10.94 3.50 -23.90
N ASN A 14 -9.88 3.56 -23.10
CA ASN A 14 -9.27 4.83 -22.67
C ASN A 14 -8.02 5.21 -23.48
N GLY A 15 -7.65 4.48 -24.54
CA GLY A 15 -6.49 4.78 -25.36
C GLY A 15 -5.15 4.66 -24.62
N LEU A 16 -5.07 3.76 -23.65
CA LEU A 16 -3.90 3.57 -22.77
C LEU A 16 -3.00 2.39 -23.21
N ALA A 17 -3.28 1.80 -24.38
CA ALA A 17 -2.47 0.72 -24.94
C ALA A 17 -1.00 1.14 -25.08
N GLY A 18 -0.11 0.27 -24.64
CA GLY A 18 1.34 0.53 -24.61
C GLY A 18 1.83 1.44 -23.46
N ARG A 19 0.91 1.97 -22.64
CA ARG A 19 1.24 2.77 -21.44
C ARG A 19 0.99 2.02 -20.15
N LEU A 20 0.00 1.13 -20.16
CA LEU A 20 -0.33 0.27 -19.02
C LEU A 20 -0.11 -1.18 -19.41
N GLY A 21 0.39 -1.98 -18.48
CA GLY A 21 0.55 -3.41 -18.59
C GLY A 21 -0.14 -4.12 -17.42
N PHE A 22 -0.56 -5.36 -17.63
CA PHE A 22 -1.12 -6.22 -16.60
C PHE A 22 -0.17 -7.38 -16.32
N SER A 23 0.18 -7.57 -15.05
CA SER A 23 0.95 -8.72 -14.59
C SER A 23 0.08 -9.55 -13.65
N ALA A 24 -0.31 -10.74 -14.09
CA ALA A 24 -1.07 -11.67 -13.25
C ALA A 24 -0.14 -12.35 -12.25
N GLY A 25 -0.52 -12.38 -10.97
CA GLY A 25 0.27 -13.02 -9.93
C GLY A 25 -0.36 -12.85 -8.56
N SER A 26 0.30 -13.41 -7.57
CA SER A 26 -0.01 -13.20 -6.15
C SER A 26 1.13 -12.42 -5.50
N PHE A 27 0.85 -11.24 -4.98
CA PHE A 27 1.87 -10.45 -4.28
C PHE A 27 2.40 -11.12 -2.99
N PHE A 28 1.76 -12.21 -2.55
CA PHE A 28 2.29 -13.01 -1.44
C PHE A 28 3.41 -13.95 -1.87
N THR A 29 3.29 -14.58 -3.03
CA THR A 29 4.23 -15.61 -3.50
C THR A 29 5.18 -15.12 -4.58
N ASP A 30 4.71 -14.19 -5.42
CA ASP A 30 5.47 -13.74 -6.59
C ASP A 30 6.21 -12.43 -6.28
N ASP A 31 7.37 -12.23 -6.87
CA ASP A 31 8.10 -10.96 -6.76
C ASP A 31 7.32 -9.82 -7.46
N LEU A 32 7.41 -8.62 -6.89
CA LEU A 32 6.86 -7.45 -7.55
C LEU A 32 7.74 -7.05 -8.75
N PRO A 33 7.14 -6.60 -9.86
CA PRO A 33 7.91 -6.06 -10.98
C PRO A 33 8.79 -4.88 -10.54
N ARG A 34 10.00 -4.77 -11.08
CA ARG A 34 10.87 -3.63 -10.84
C ARG A 34 10.23 -2.35 -11.36
N ALA A 35 10.24 -1.30 -10.54
CA ALA A 35 9.66 -0.01 -10.84
C ALA A 35 10.36 1.10 -10.06
N ASP A 36 10.36 2.33 -10.58
CA ASP A 36 10.86 3.50 -9.84
C ASP A 36 9.92 3.93 -8.71
N VAL A 37 8.64 3.60 -8.86
CA VAL A 37 7.60 3.85 -7.86
C VAL A 37 6.71 2.62 -7.74
N VAL A 38 6.52 2.13 -6.51
CA VAL A 38 5.52 1.12 -6.16
C VAL A 38 4.39 1.79 -5.39
N THR A 39 3.13 1.51 -5.76
CA THR A 39 1.97 2.06 -5.03
C THR A 39 1.05 0.96 -4.54
N MET A 40 0.54 1.12 -3.32
CA MET A 40 -0.52 0.28 -2.74
C MET A 40 -1.60 1.19 -2.16
N GLY A 41 -2.84 1.05 -2.62
CA GLY A 41 -3.98 1.81 -2.12
C GLY A 41 -5.00 0.88 -1.49
N HIS A 42 -5.30 1.07 -0.22
CA HIS A 42 -6.22 0.20 0.54
C HIS A 42 -5.86 -1.28 0.42
N ILE A 43 -4.59 -1.60 0.66
CA ILE A 43 -4.05 -2.97 0.58
C ILE A 43 -3.43 -3.40 1.91
N LEU A 44 -2.56 -2.58 2.50
CA LEU A 44 -1.85 -3.02 3.70
C LEU A 44 -2.81 -3.23 4.88
N HIS A 45 -3.87 -2.45 5.00
CA HIS A 45 -4.83 -2.56 6.10
C HIS A 45 -5.61 -3.89 6.12
N ASP A 46 -5.69 -4.62 5.00
CA ASP A 46 -6.37 -5.91 4.89
C ASP A 46 -5.62 -7.07 5.55
N TRP A 47 -4.40 -6.85 6.01
CA TRP A 47 -3.47 -7.91 6.41
C TRP A 47 -2.99 -7.78 7.85
N ASP A 48 -2.46 -8.88 8.42
CA ASP A 48 -1.77 -8.88 9.70
C ASP A 48 -0.40 -8.17 9.62
N LEU A 49 0.29 -8.04 10.75
CA LEU A 49 1.56 -7.33 10.83
C LEU A 49 2.68 -8.00 10.03
N ASP A 50 2.76 -9.33 10.05
CA ASP A 50 3.81 -10.08 9.35
C ASP A 50 3.65 -9.95 7.84
N GLN A 51 2.40 -10.00 7.36
CA GLN A 51 2.06 -9.80 5.96
C GLN A 51 2.33 -8.35 5.51
N LYS A 52 1.98 -7.34 6.34
CA LYS A 52 2.34 -5.93 6.06
C LYS A 52 3.85 -5.77 5.89
N ARG A 53 4.64 -6.27 6.82
CA ARG A 53 6.11 -6.20 6.77
C ARG A 53 6.68 -6.90 5.53
N MET A 54 6.15 -8.08 5.20
CA MET A 54 6.54 -8.81 4.01
C MET A 54 6.25 -8.01 2.72
N LEU A 55 5.07 -7.38 2.61
CA LEU A 55 4.70 -6.57 1.45
C LEU A 55 5.56 -5.30 1.34
N ILE A 56 5.88 -4.64 2.46
CA ILE A 56 6.83 -3.51 2.50
C ILE A 56 8.23 -3.95 2.04
N GLY A 57 8.70 -5.12 2.49
CA GLY A 57 9.97 -5.71 2.05
C GLY A 57 10.00 -5.97 0.54
N LYS A 58 8.94 -6.55 -0.02
CA LYS A 58 8.82 -6.77 -1.46
C LYS A 58 8.81 -5.47 -2.26
N ALA A 59 8.14 -4.42 -1.76
CA ALA A 59 8.18 -3.11 -2.37
C ALA A 59 9.60 -2.54 -2.37
N TYR A 60 10.32 -2.66 -1.25
CA TYR A 60 11.72 -2.25 -1.15
C TYR A 60 12.62 -2.97 -2.17
N ASP A 61 12.48 -4.29 -2.30
CA ASP A 61 13.28 -5.10 -3.23
C ASP A 61 13.01 -4.75 -4.71
N ALA A 62 11.77 -4.37 -5.03
CA ALA A 62 11.38 -3.98 -6.38
C ALA A 62 11.91 -2.59 -6.80
N LEU A 63 12.26 -1.73 -5.83
CA LEU A 63 12.67 -0.35 -6.06
C LEU A 63 14.20 -0.23 -6.28
N PRO A 64 14.67 0.65 -7.19
CA PRO A 64 16.06 1.07 -7.24
C PRO A 64 16.37 2.08 -6.11
N GLU A 65 17.66 2.40 -5.94
CA GLU A 65 18.09 3.53 -5.11
C GLU A 65 17.40 4.84 -5.58
N GLY A 66 16.86 5.59 -4.62
CA GLY A 66 16.07 6.80 -4.88
C GLY A 66 14.62 6.53 -5.32
N GLY A 67 14.22 5.26 -5.41
CA GLY A 67 12.83 4.88 -5.69
C GLY A 67 11.89 5.17 -4.52
N ALA A 68 10.58 5.16 -4.77
CA ALA A 68 9.56 5.49 -3.77
C ALA A 68 8.49 4.40 -3.64
N PHE A 69 8.17 4.04 -2.40
CA PHE A 69 6.98 3.26 -2.05
C PHE A 69 5.90 4.20 -1.50
N ILE A 70 4.72 4.17 -2.11
CA ILE A 70 3.59 5.04 -1.75
C ILE A 70 2.41 4.17 -1.34
N VAL A 71 1.91 4.36 -0.12
CA VAL A 71 0.62 3.80 0.29
C VAL A 71 -0.41 4.89 0.42
N VAL A 72 -1.64 4.62 0.01
CA VAL A 72 -2.80 5.50 0.19
C VAL A 72 -3.80 4.78 1.08
N GLU A 73 -3.94 5.25 2.33
CA GLU A 73 -4.71 4.59 3.37
C GLU A 73 -5.45 5.61 4.26
N ASN A 74 -6.39 5.14 5.06
CA ASN A 74 -7.03 5.96 6.10
C ASN A 74 -6.18 5.91 7.38
N LEU A 75 -4.95 6.42 7.32
CA LEU A 75 -4.02 6.34 8.44
C LEU A 75 -4.64 6.92 9.72
N ILE A 76 -4.51 6.19 10.80
CA ILE A 76 -4.92 6.64 12.13
C ILE A 76 -3.87 7.66 12.62
N ASP A 77 -4.30 8.72 13.28
CA ASP A 77 -3.38 9.64 13.96
C ASP A 77 -2.58 8.92 15.05
N ASP A 78 -1.32 9.30 15.28
CA ASP A 78 -0.41 8.59 16.18
C ASP A 78 -0.94 8.51 17.63
N ALA A 79 -1.74 9.50 18.05
CA ALA A 79 -2.42 9.50 19.35
C ALA A 79 -3.68 8.60 19.40
N ARG A 80 -4.15 8.10 18.25
CA ARG A 80 -5.36 7.27 18.08
C ARG A 80 -6.63 7.94 18.65
N ARG A 81 -6.86 9.22 18.34
CA ARG A 81 -7.94 10.03 18.92
C ARG A 81 -8.78 10.81 17.93
N GLU A 82 -8.26 11.14 16.76
CA GLU A 82 -8.83 12.13 15.85
C GLU A 82 -9.43 11.52 14.58
N ASN A 83 -8.72 10.63 13.90
CA ASN A 83 -9.24 9.97 12.69
C ASN A 83 -10.23 8.85 13.06
N VAL A 84 -11.46 9.27 13.42
CA VAL A 84 -12.53 8.34 13.80
C VAL A 84 -12.84 7.34 12.68
N PHE A 85 -12.77 7.77 11.42
CA PHE A 85 -13.02 6.89 10.28
C PHE A 85 -11.96 5.76 10.22
N GLY A 86 -10.68 6.08 10.34
CA GLY A 86 -9.61 5.08 10.38
C GLY A 86 -9.74 4.12 11.57
N LEU A 87 -10.12 4.65 12.75
CA LEU A 87 -10.36 3.81 13.93
C LEU A 87 -11.52 2.82 13.73
N LEU A 88 -12.64 3.27 13.13
CA LEU A 88 -13.78 2.40 12.82
C LEU A 88 -13.45 1.41 11.71
N MET A 89 -12.68 1.84 10.70
CA MET A 89 -12.23 0.97 9.62
C MET A 89 -11.33 -0.14 10.16
N SER A 90 -10.42 0.17 11.08
CA SER A 90 -9.57 -0.82 11.73
C SER A 90 -10.39 -1.90 12.46
N LEU A 91 -11.47 -1.49 13.13
CA LEU A 91 -12.40 -2.44 13.76
C LEU A 91 -13.13 -3.29 12.71
N ASN A 92 -13.53 -2.69 11.59
CA ASN A 92 -14.15 -3.41 10.47
C ASN A 92 -13.20 -4.45 9.88
N MET A 93 -11.93 -4.09 9.64
CA MET A 93 -10.91 -5.02 9.13
C MET A 93 -10.72 -6.20 10.08
N LEU A 94 -10.67 -5.94 11.39
CA LEU A 94 -10.59 -7.01 12.40
C LEU A 94 -11.79 -7.95 12.35
N ILE A 95 -13.00 -7.44 12.14
CA ILE A 95 -14.23 -8.25 12.06
C ILE A 95 -14.26 -9.08 10.78
N GLU A 96 -13.83 -8.51 9.65
CA GLU A 96 -13.90 -9.17 8.33
C GLU A 96 -12.80 -10.22 8.14
N PHE A 97 -11.58 -9.95 8.60
CA PHE A 97 -10.38 -10.74 8.30
C PHE A 97 -9.74 -11.39 9.54
N GLY A 98 -10.20 -11.05 10.76
CA GLY A 98 -9.80 -11.70 12.00
C GLY A 98 -8.55 -11.12 12.67
N ASP A 99 -7.55 -10.66 11.89
CA ASP A 99 -6.27 -10.14 12.36
C ASP A 99 -5.76 -8.92 11.58
N ALA A 100 -6.52 -8.46 10.57
CA ALA A 100 -6.25 -7.26 9.82
C ALA A 100 -6.54 -5.98 10.63
N PHE A 101 -5.81 -4.91 10.37
CA PHE A 101 -5.98 -3.64 11.08
C PHE A 101 -5.42 -2.44 10.32
N ASP A 102 -6.03 -1.27 10.53
CA ASP A 102 -5.46 0.01 10.13
C ASP A 102 -4.39 0.46 11.14
N TYR A 103 -3.49 1.33 10.70
CA TYR A 103 -2.26 1.68 11.39
C TYR A 103 -2.00 3.19 11.36
N THR A 104 -1.06 3.64 12.17
CA THR A 104 -0.66 5.06 12.24
C THR A 104 0.48 5.37 11.28
N GLY A 105 0.72 6.66 11.04
CA GLY A 105 1.92 7.08 10.30
C GLY A 105 3.22 6.68 11.00
N ALA A 106 3.24 6.68 12.34
CA ALA A 106 4.39 6.21 13.13
C ALA A 106 4.62 4.71 12.98
N ASP A 107 3.55 3.89 12.99
CA ASP A 107 3.66 2.44 12.74
C ASP A 107 4.29 2.17 11.37
N PHE A 108 3.75 2.80 10.30
CA PHE A 108 4.27 2.64 8.94
C PHE A 108 5.73 3.06 8.83
N ARG A 109 6.11 4.20 9.44
CA ARG A 109 7.51 4.66 9.46
C ARG A 109 8.41 3.62 10.10
N GLY A 110 8.05 3.09 11.27
CA GLY A 110 8.84 2.08 11.96
C GLY A 110 9.06 0.82 11.10
N TRP A 111 8.01 0.32 10.43
CA TRP A 111 8.13 -0.85 9.55
C TRP A 111 9.00 -0.57 8.31
N CYS A 112 8.90 0.62 7.73
CA CYS A 112 9.73 1.02 6.60
C CYS A 112 11.21 1.15 7.00
N GLU A 113 11.51 1.74 8.16
CA GLU A 113 12.87 1.87 8.71
C GLU A 113 13.48 0.49 9.00
N GLU A 114 12.70 -0.47 9.55
CA GLU A 114 13.15 -1.86 9.77
C GLU A 114 13.60 -2.54 8.47
N VAL A 115 12.97 -2.22 7.34
CA VAL A 115 13.30 -2.78 6.01
C VAL A 115 14.48 -2.05 5.36
N GLY A 116 14.73 -0.78 5.69
CA GLY A 116 15.87 0.00 5.19
C GLY A 116 15.50 1.24 4.38
N PHE A 117 14.23 1.66 4.35
CA PHE A 117 13.86 2.94 3.77
C PHE A 117 14.49 4.10 4.57
N ALA A 118 15.03 5.09 3.86
CA ALA A 118 15.77 6.19 4.47
C ALA A 118 14.88 7.31 5.02
N GLU A 119 13.72 7.53 4.40
CA GLU A 119 12.82 8.63 4.74
C GLU A 119 11.36 8.21 4.57
N VAL A 120 10.51 8.68 5.49
CA VAL A 120 9.04 8.48 5.40
C VAL A 120 8.34 9.81 5.63
N GLU A 121 7.52 10.22 4.66
CA GLU A 121 6.67 11.40 4.70
C GLU A 121 5.20 10.99 4.72
N ILE A 122 4.37 11.69 5.51
CA ILE A 122 2.92 11.50 5.56
C ILE A 122 2.24 12.77 5.05
N ILE A 123 1.41 12.64 4.02
CA ILE A 123 0.71 13.75 3.38
C ILE A 123 -0.80 13.51 3.49
N PRO A 124 -1.54 14.39 4.19
CA PRO A 124 -3.00 14.33 4.18
C PRO A 124 -3.55 14.51 2.75
N LEU A 125 -4.55 13.70 2.40
CA LEU A 125 -5.28 13.78 1.14
C LEU A 125 -6.72 14.22 1.37
N ALA A 126 -7.64 13.84 0.49
CA ALA A 126 -9.06 14.15 0.65
C ALA A 126 -9.72 13.26 1.70
N GLY A 127 -10.58 13.86 2.54
CA GLY A 127 -11.32 13.14 3.59
C GLY A 127 -10.37 12.51 4.63
N PRO A 128 -10.59 11.25 5.03
CA PRO A 128 -9.78 10.57 6.04
C PRO A 128 -8.47 9.99 5.48
N ALA A 129 -8.28 10.03 4.15
CA ALA A 129 -7.14 9.40 3.50
C ALA A 129 -5.85 10.20 3.65
N SER A 130 -4.73 9.48 3.71
CA SER A 130 -3.38 10.03 3.65
C SER A 130 -2.52 9.22 2.68
N ALA A 131 -1.53 9.86 2.09
CA ALA A 131 -0.43 9.17 1.42
C ALA A 131 0.75 9.06 2.40
N ALA A 132 1.30 7.86 2.55
CA ALA A 132 2.58 7.65 3.21
C ALA A 132 3.61 7.26 2.14
N ILE A 133 4.70 8.01 2.07
CA ILE A 133 5.73 7.90 1.03
C ILE A 133 7.03 7.52 1.71
N ALA A 134 7.53 6.32 1.41
CA ALA A 134 8.84 5.84 1.86
C ALA A 134 9.84 5.88 0.70
N ARG A 135 11.05 6.41 0.94
CA ARG A 135 12.13 6.53 -0.06
C ARG A 135 13.26 5.59 0.26
N LYS A 136 13.71 4.87 -0.76
CA LYS A 136 14.86 3.97 -0.69
C LYS A 136 16.16 4.73 -0.91
#